data_b6e6b1e1fbbbaeda1291f8c7676fc6fa
#
_entry.id   b6e6b1e1fbbbaeda1291f8c7676fc6fa
#
_cell.length_a   1.000
_cell.length_b   1.000
_cell.length_c   1.000
_cell.angle_alpha   90.00
_cell.angle_beta   90.00
_cell.angle_gamma   90.00
#
_symmetry.space_group_name_H-M   'P 1'
#
loop_
_entity.id
_entity.type
_entity.pdbx_description
1 polymer ?
#
loop_
_entity_poly.entity_id
_entity_poly.type
_entity_poly.pdbx_seq_one_letter_code
_entity_poly.pdbx_strand_id
1 'polypeptide(L)'
;MNKKKSSGFTLIELITVIVILAILAVVAFPRFMSYQKEAHFSTADSAFASFESAVNLYHDKWLTEGEPIGVVNYATGNIYPTSTGYPLTLRDNAGSNSPIDKLEGNDCLDLWRSLLTTDLTVAHHIDGKPVYNHNDDIVSWYTGDQCYYYYTKGADIGEELPILYYNPVSGEFTKKTERPFE
;
A
#
# COMPACT_ATOMS: atom_id res chain seq x y z
N MET A 1 -23.03 60.85 -14.24
CA MET A 1 -23.05 59.40 -13.97
C MET A 1 -22.82 58.65 -15.29
N ASN A 2 -21.59 58.17 -15.51
CA ASN A 2 -21.24 57.36 -16.69
C ASN A 2 -21.74 55.91 -16.50
N LYS A 3 -22.80 55.50 -17.23
CA LYS A 3 -23.20 54.09 -17.31
C LYS A 3 -22.15 53.31 -18.13
N LYS A 4 -21.36 52.47 -17.48
CA LYS A 4 -20.55 51.46 -18.18
C LYS A 4 -21.51 50.53 -18.97
N LYS A 5 -21.36 50.49 -20.29
CA LYS A 5 -22.04 49.54 -21.16
C LYS A 5 -21.42 48.15 -20.82
N SER A 6 -22.19 47.26 -20.26
CA SER A 6 -21.84 45.82 -20.19
C SER A 6 -22.02 45.24 -21.58
N SER A 7 -20.94 44.83 -22.24
CA SER A 7 -20.98 44.02 -23.44
C SER A 7 -21.31 42.56 -23.06
N GLY A 8 -22.40 42.04 -23.55
CA GLY A 8 -22.75 40.61 -23.40
C GLY A 8 -21.96 39.76 -24.39
N PHE A 9 -21.68 38.49 -24.01
CA PHE A 9 -21.08 37.52 -24.91
C PHE A 9 -22.02 37.22 -26.10
N THR A 10 -21.44 37.06 -27.27
CA THR A 10 -22.17 36.61 -28.44
C THR A 10 -22.32 35.08 -28.42
N LEU A 11 -23.42 34.57 -29.03
CA LEU A 11 -23.65 33.11 -29.09
C LEU A 11 -22.53 32.40 -29.89
N ILE A 12 -21.98 33.06 -30.90
CA ILE A 12 -20.87 32.50 -31.72
C ILE A 12 -19.57 32.38 -30.91
N GLU A 13 -19.27 33.34 -30.02
CA GLU A 13 -18.09 33.26 -29.11
C GLU A 13 -18.22 32.07 -28.16
N LEU A 14 -19.41 31.83 -27.62
CA LEU A 14 -19.64 30.68 -26.75
C LEU A 14 -19.45 29.35 -27.51
N ILE A 15 -20.03 29.22 -28.71
CA ILE A 15 -19.92 28.01 -29.53
C ILE A 15 -18.48 27.74 -29.92
N THR A 16 -17.71 28.75 -30.34
CA THR A 16 -16.30 28.55 -30.69
C THR A 16 -15.47 28.08 -29.53
N VAL A 17 -15.70 28.58 -28.31
CA VAL A 17 -14.98 28.16 -27.12
C VAL A 17 -15.27 26.70 -26.77
N ILE A 18 -16.54 26.29 -26.77
CA ILE A 18 -16.91 24.89 -26.45
C ILE A 18 -16.37 23.89 -27.48
N VAL A 19 -16.33 24.27 -28.77
CA VAL A 19 -15.74 23.41 -29.83
C VAL A 19 -14.24 23.23 -29.62
N ILE A 20 -13.50 24.31 -29.30
CA ILE A 20 -12.06 24.24 -29.05
C ILE A 20 -11.80 23.38 -27.80
N LEU A 21 -12.54 23.59 -26.69
CA LEU A 21 -12.42 22.78 -25.47
C LEU A 21 -12.73 21.31 -25.73
N ALA A 22 -13.74 20.99 -26.55
CA ALA A 22 -14.05 19.61 -26.89
C ALA A 22 -12.90 18.90 -27.63
N ILE A 23 -12.27 19.59 -28.60
CA ILE A 23 -11.12 19.04 -29.33
C ILE A 23 -9.94 18.80 -28.39
N LEU A 24 -9.64 19.75 -27.50
CA LEU A 24 -8.56 19.62 -26.53
C LEU A 24 -8.82 18.50 -25.53
N ALA A 25 -10.07 18.35 -25.06
CA ALA A 25 -10.46 17.31 -24.12
C ALA A 25 -10.24 15.89 -24.68
N VAL A 26 -10.58 15.64 -25.95
CA VAL A 26 -10.39 14.33 -26.60
C VAL A 26 -8.92 13.91 -26.62
N VAL A 27 -7.99 14.85 -26.80
CA VAL A 27 -6.55 14.56 -26.83
C VAL A 27 -5.95 14.46 -25.43
N ALA A 28 -6.44 15.26 -24.47
CA ALA A 28 -5.90 15.32 -23.13
C ALA A 28 -6.34 14.13 -22.25
N PHE A 29 -7.58 13.64 -22.42
CA PHE A 29 -8.16 12.61 -21.58
C PHE A 29 -7.35 11.30 -21.51
N PRO A 30 -6.93 10.68 -22.64
CA PRO A 30 -6.16 9.43 -22.59
C PRO A 30 -4.79 9.61 -21.87
N ARG A 31 -4.17 10.76 -22.04
CA ARG A 31 -2.90 11.06 -21.35
C ARG A 31 -3.09 11.22 -19.84
N PHE A 32 -4.18 11.83 -19.43
CA PHE A 32 -4.49 11.99 -18.01
C PHE A 32 -4.69 10.64 -17.31
N MET A 33 -5.38 9.69 -17.95
CA MET A 33 -5.54 8.33 -17.42
C MET A 33 -4.20 7.60 -17.24
N SER A 34 -3.27 7.74 -18.21
CA SER A 34 -1.93 7.12 -18.05
C SER A 34 -1.12 7.73 -16.91
N TYR A 35 -1.19 9.04 -16.69
CA TYR A 35 -0.53 9.69 -15.56
C TYR A 35 -1.10 9.29 -14.21
N GLN A 36 -2.42 9.06 -14.12
CA GLN A 36 -3.02 8.56 -12.89
C GLN A 36 -2.48 7.18 -12.53
N LYS A 37 -2.38 6.28 -13.50
CA LYS A 37 -1.82 4.93 -13.27
C LYS A 37 -0.37 4.98 -12.81
N GLU A 38 0.46 5.80 -13.46
CA GLU A 38 1.87 6.00 -13.08
C GLU A 38 2.00 6.59 -11.66
N ALA A 39 1.11 7.52 -11.29
CA ALA A 39 1.05 8.08 -9.95
C ALA A 39 0.69 7.01 -8.90
N HIS A 40 -0.24 6.10 -9.20
CA HIS A 40 -0.56 4.97 -8.32
C HIS A 40 0.62 4.03 -8.13
N PHE A 41 1.34 3.68 -9.19
CA PHE A 41 2.56 2.87 -9.08
C PHE A 41 3.64 3.55 -8.24
N SER A 42 3.85 4.84 -8.43
CA SER A 42 4.80 5.62 -7.62
C SER A 42 4.40 5.67 -6.14
N THR A 43 3.10 5.76 -5.86
CA THR A 43 2.57 5.70 -4.48
C THR A 43 2.81 4.32 -3.86
N ALA A 44 2.57 3.24 -4.61
CA ALA A 44 2.85 1.88 -4.17
C ALA A 44 4.33 1.69 -3.82
N ASP A 45 5.23 2.11 -4.71
CA ASP A 45 6.68 2.01 -4.49
C ASP A 45 7.13 2.76 -3.25
N SER A 46 6.59 3.96 -3.02
CA SER A 46 6.90 4.78 -1.83
C SER A 46 6.40 4.12 -0.55
N ALA A 47 5.19 3.54 -0.58
CA ALA A 47 4.60 2.83 0.55
C ALA A 47 5.42 1.57 0.90
N PHE A 48 5.79 0.79 -0.11
CA PHE A 48 6.61 -0.40 0.05
C PHE A 48 8.01 -0.08 0.58
N ALA A 49 8.66 0.97 0.06
CA ALA A 49 9.95 1.43 0.57
C ALA A 49 9.87 1.89 2.04
N SER A 50 8.75 2.52 2.43
CA SER A 50 8.51 2.91 3.81
C SER A 50 8.35 1.69 4.72
N PHE A 51 7.65 0.64 4.27
CA PHE A 51 7.52 -0.60 5.01
C PHE A 51 8.86 -1.32 5.18
N GLU A 52 9.64 -1.47 4.10
CA GLU A 52 11.00 -2.03 4.15
C GLU A 52 11.89 -1.28 5.15
N SER A 53 11.85 0.05 5.11
CA SER A 53 12.61 0.90 6.04
C SER A 53 12.18 0.67 7.49
N ALA A 54 10.88 0.59 7.76
CA ALA A 54 10.34 0.37 9.10
C ALA A 54 10.72 -1.01 9.65
N VAL A 55 10.70 -2.07 8.83
CA VAL A 55 11.15 -3.41 9.20
C VAL A 55 12.63 -3.43 9.53
N ASN A 56 13.47 -2.78 8.73
CA ASN A 56 14.91 -2.70 8.99
C ASN A 56 15.20 -1.93 10.29
N LEU A 57 14.52 -0.81 10.52
CA LEU A 57 14.65 -0.03 11.77
C LEU A 57 14.18 -0.83 13.00
N TYR A 58 13.14 -1.66 12.85
CA TYR A 58 12.73 -2.57 13.90
C TYR A 58 13.83 -3.60 14.22
N HIS A 59 14.42 -4.20 13.19
CA HIS A 59 15.50 -5.17 13.34
C HIS A 59 16.73 -4.55 14.00
N ASP A 60 17.12 -3.34 13.59
CA ASP A 60 18.21 -2.58 14.22
C ASP A 60 17.93 -2.32 15.71
N LYS A 61 16.69 -1.98 16.05
CA LYS A 61 16.27 -1.81 17.44
C LYS A 61 16.37 -3.12 18.23
N TRP A 62 15.89 -4.23 17.68
CA TRP A 62 15.99 -5.55 18.27
C TRP A 62 17.45 -5.93 18.59
N LEU A 63 18.38 -5.67 17.67
CA LEU A 63 19.82 -5.86 17.89
C LEU A 63 20.34 -4.99 19.04
N THR A 64 19.95 -3.72 19.11
CA THR A 64 20.40 -2.79 20.16
C THR A 64 19.84 -3.13 21.54
N GLU A 65 18.70 -3.81 21.62
CA GLU A 65 18.08 -4.29 22.87
C GLU A 65 18.65 -5.64 23.33
N GLY A 66 19.60 -6.22 22.60
CA GLY A 66 20.27 -7.47 22.96
C GLY A 66 19.50 -8.72 22.54
N GLU A 67 18.83 -8.65 21.40
CA GLU A 67 18.17 -9.77 20.74
C GLU A 67 17.11 -10.47 21.62
N PRO A 68 16.12 -9.73 22.16
CA PRO A 68 15.11 -10.33 23.01
C PRO A 68 14.24 -11.32 22.23
N ILE A 69 13.92 -12.47 22.85
CA ILE A 69 12.93 -13.43 22.31
C ILE A 69 11.49 -12.88 22.47
N GLY A 70 11.30 -12.00 23.45
CA GLY A 70 10.01 -11.40 23.79
C GLY A 70 9.66 -10.21 22.92
N VAL A 71 8.65 -9.47 23.36
CA VAL A 71 8.12 -8.31 22.68
C VAL A 71 9.15 -7.17 22.59
N VAL A 72 9.21 -6.56 21.41
CA VAL A 72 9.91 -5.29 21.16
C VAL A 72 8.87 -4.20 20.93
N ASN A 73 8.91 -3.15 21.76
CA ASN A 73 8.03 -2.00 21.59
C ASN A 73 8.54 -1.13 20.45
N TYR A 74 7.82 -1.08 19.34
CA TYR A 74 8.22 -0.29 18.19
C TYR A 74 7.01 0.42 17.57
N ALA A 75 7.21 1.67 17.16
CA ALA A 75 6.16 2.53 16.58
C ALA A 75 4.89 2.54 17.45
N THR A 76 3.78 1.97 16.98
CA THR A 76 2.51 1.94 17.70
C THR A 76 2.18 0.58 18.32
N GLY A 77 3.08 -0.41 18.18
CA GLY A 77 2.80 -1.80 18.55
C GLY A 77 3.83 -2.50 19.42
N ASN A 78 3.35 -3.53 20.08
CA ASN A 78 4.15 -4.54 20.75
C ASN A 78 4.37 -5.68 19.78
N ILE A 79 5.53 -5.71 19.11
CA ILE A 79 5.80 -6.63 18.01
C ILE A 79 6.75 -7.73 18.50
N TYR A 80 6.40 -8.98 18.21
CA TYR A 80 7.25 -10.12 18.50
C TYR A 80 8.13 -10.43 17.27
N PRO A 81 9.45 -10.58 17.49
CA PRO A 81 10.38 -10.95 16.43
C PRO A 81 10.32 -12.43 16.09
N THR A 82 10.80 -12.77 14.90
CA THR A 82 11.24 -14.14 14.56
C THR A 82 12.54 -14.51 15.28
N SER A 83 12.98 -15.74 15.09
CA SER A 83 14.31 -16.21 15.56
C SER A 83 15.49 -15.42 14.98
N THR A 84 15.28 -14.74 13.86
CA THR A 84 16.26 -13.89 13.19
C THR A 84 16.12 -12.40 13.51
N GLY A 85 15.15 -12.03 14.36
CA GLY A 85 14.94 -10.67 14.83
C GLY A 85 14.12 -9.76 13.93
N TYR A 86 13.51 -10.27 12.87
CA TYR A 86 12.59 -9.49 12.03
C TYR A 86 11.18 -9.51 12.59
N PRO A 87 10.38 -8.44 12.38
CA PRO A 87 9.04 -8.36 12.94
C PRO A 87 8.10 -9.38 12.29
N LEU A 88 7.36 -10.13 13.11
CA LEU A 88 6.44 -11.16 12.64
C LEU A 88 4.99 -10.90 13.01
N THR A 89 4.70 -10.65 14.28
CA THR A 89 3.33 -10.70 14.81
C THR A 89 3.14 -9.77 16.00
N LEU A 90 1.90 -9.39 16.25
CA LEU A 90 1.47 -8.74 17.49
C LEU A 90 0.81 -9.73 18.46
N ARG A 91 0.68 -11.00 18.06
CA ARG A 91 0.11 -12.05 18.93
C ARG A 91 1.02 -12.28 20.11
N ASP A 92 0.41 -12.25 21.30
CA ASP A 92 1.13 -12.48 22.53
C ASP A 92 1.71 -13.89 22.58
N ASN A 93 3.02 -13.98 22.78
CA ASN A 93 3.77 -15.21 22.99
C ASN A 93 4.18 -15.38 24.47
N ALA A 94 3.44 -14.75 25.38
CA ALA A 94 3.75 -14.75 26.80
C ALA A 94 3.83 -16.18 27.34
N GLY A 95 4.99 -16.52 27.86
CA GLY A 95 5.28 -17.84 28.44
C GLY A 95 5.94 -18.82 27.49
N SER A 96 6.16 -18.49 26.23
CA SER A 96 7.01 -19.27 25.33
C SER A 96 8.47 -18.84 25.46
N ASN A 97 9.36 -19.80 25.59
CA ASN A 97 10.81 -19.57 25.53
C ASN A 97 11.37 -19.75 24.12
N SER A 98 10.50 -19.84 23.12
CA SER A 98 10.89 -20.03 21.73
C SER A 98 10.33 -18.89 20.88
N PRO A 99 11.09 -18.41 19.88
CA PRO A 99 10.60 -17.45 18.90
C PRO A 99 9.40 -17.99 18.14
N ILE A 100 8.60 -17.10 17.57
CA ILE A 100 7.53 -17.44 16.62
C ILE A 100 8.12 -17.26 15.22
N ASP A 101 8.11 -18.31 14.40
CA ASP A 101 8.60 -18.24 13.02
C ASP A 101 7.50 -18.58 12.00
N LYS A 102 6.21 -18.51 12.41
CA LYS A 102 5.08 -18.86 11.57
C LYS A 102 4.02 -17.78 11.55
N LEU A 103 3.64 -17.37 10.35
CA LEU A 103 2.54 -16.44 10.10
C LEU A 103 1.18 -17.12 10.33
N GLU A 104 0.26 -16.39 10.93
CA GLU A 104 -1.13 -16.84 11.13
C GLU A 104 -2.10 -15.65 11.15
N GLY A 105 -3.34 -15.91 10.75
CA GLY A 105 -4.43 -14.93 10.86
C GLY A 105 -4.12 -13.60 10.17
N ASN A 106 -4.16 -12.53 10.93
CA ASN A 106 -3.97 -11.16 10.43
C ASN A 106 -2.53 -10.63 10.60
N ASP A 107 -1.53 -11.47 10.87
CA ASP A 107 -0.18 -11.01 11.17
C ASP A 107 0.36 -9.99 10.16
N CYS A 108 0.21 -10.23 8.86
CA CYS A 108 0.69 -9.31 7.83
C CYS A 108 -0.05 -7.97 7.84
N LEU A 109 -1.37 -7.98 8.09
CA LEU A 109 -2.16 -6.76 8.24
C LEU A 109 -1.73 -5.96 9.48
N ASP A 110 -1.59 -6.66 10.59
CA ASP A 110 -1.26 -6.05 11.88
C ASP A 110 0.17 -5.48 11.87
N LEU A 111 1.11 -6.17 11.21
CA LEU A 111 2.46 -5.65 10.98
C LEU A 111 2.45 -4.33 10.20
N TRP A 112 1.74 -4.28 9.07
CA TRP A 112 1.66 -3.05 8.30
C TRP A 112 1.16 -1.88 9.13
N ARG A 113 0.06 -2.08 9.86
CA ARG A 113 -0.59 -1.06 10.69
C ARG A 113 0.25 -0.62 11.89
N SER A 114 1.08 -1.51 12.42
CA SER A 114 1.90 -1.23 13.59
C SER A 114 3.24 -0.58 13.26
N LEU A 115 3.81 -0.93 12.11
CA LEU A 115 5.09 -0.40 11.66
C LEU A 115 4.95 0.97 10.99
N LEU A 116 3.80 1.25 10.38
CA LEU A 116 3.58 2.46 9.59
C LEU A 116 2.41 3.30 10.11
N THR A 117 2.62 4.61 10.12
CA THR A 117 1.54 5.60 10.20
C THR A 117 1.36 6.20 8.80
N THR A 118 0.29 5.83 8.12
CA THR A 118 0.00 6.23 6.73
C THR A 118 -1.49 6.45 6.53
N ASP A 119 -1.84 7.29 5.56
CA ASP A 119 -3.23 7.51 5.15
C ASP A 119 -3.77 6.39 4.24
N LEU A 120 -2.90 5.43 3.84
CA LEU A 120 -3.33 4.30 3.03
C LEU A 120 -4.13 3.32 3.87
N THR A 121 -5.28 2.94 3.36
CA THR A 121 -6.12 1.91 3.96
C THR A 121 -5.60 0.53 3.62
N VAL A 122 -5.57 -0.37 4.61
CA VAL A 122 -5.08 -1.74 4.43
C VAL A 122 -6.12 -2.72 4.96
N ALA A 123 -6.47 -3.69 4.13
CA ALA A 123 -7.37 -4.78 4.48
C ALA A 123 -6.66 -6.14 4.43
N HIS A 124 -7.25 -7.11 5.14
CA HIS A 124 -6.91 -8.51 5.00
C HIS A 124 -7.66 -9.11 3.81
N HIS A 125 -7.01 -9.95 3.03
CA HIS A 125 -7.66 -10.67 1.95
C HIS A 125 -8.77 -11.59 2.50
N ILE A 126 -9.91 -11.61 1.82
CA ILE A 126 -11.05 -12.46 2.19
C ILE A 126 -11.06 -13.67 1.26
N ASP A 127 -10.99 -14.88 1.85
CA ASP A 127 -11.02 -16.13 1.10
C ASP A 127 -12.22 -16.20 0.14
N GLY A 128 -11.96 -16.60 -1.09
CA GLY A 128 -12.96 -16.72 -2.14
C GLY A 128 -13.42 -15.38 -2.75
N LYS A 129 -12.75 -14.26 -2.41
CA LYS A 129 -12.97 -12.97 -3.08
C LYS A 129 -11.73 -12.55 -3.85
N PRO A 130 -11.88 -12.04 -5.08
CA PRO A 130 -10.76 -11.46 -5.81
C PRO A 130 -10.14 -10.29 -5.05
N VAL A 131 -8.83 -10.15 -5.11
CA VAL A 131 -8.07 -9.05 -4.48
C VAL A 131 -8.58 -7.66 -4.90
N TYR A 132 -9.05 -7.53 -6.14
CA TYR A 132 -9.57 -6.27 -6.70
C TYR A 132 -10.92 -5.80 -6.12
N ASN A 133 -11.65 -6.66 -5.39
CA ASN A 133 -12.97 -6.33 -4.82
C ASN A 133 -12.89 -5.64 -3.46
N HIS A 134 -11.72 -5.13 -3.09
CA HIS A 134 -11.53 -4.37 -1.87
C HIS A 134 -11.61 -2.87 -2.14
N ASN A 135 -12.23 -2.14 -1.21
CA ASN A 135 -12.26 -0.67 -1.23
C ASN A 135 -10.98 -0.05 -0.64
N ASP A 136 -10.07 -0.89 -0.19
CA ASP A 136 -8.83 -0.48 0.45
C ASP A 136 -7.72 -0.26 -0.57
N ASP A 137 -6.74 0.56 -0.21
CA ASP A 137 -5.60 0.88 -1.07
C ASP A 137 -4.64 -0.31 -1.19
N ILE A 138 -4.50 -1.08 -0.10
CA ILE A 138 -3.63 -2.24 -0.01
C ILE A 138 -4.41 -3.42 0.55
N VAL A 139 -4.19 -4.61 -0.01
CA VAL A 139 -4.71 -5.87 0.49
C VAL A 139 -3.53 -6.74 0.93
N SER A 140 -3.54 -7.17 2.19
CA SER A 140 -2.52 -8.04 2.76
C SER A 140 -2.98 -9.49 2.77
N TRP A 141 -2.07 -10.41 2.52
CA TRP A 141 -2.26 -11.85 2.60
C TRP A 141 -0.98 -12.54 3.04
N TYR A 142 -1.05 -13.82 3.34
CA TYR A 142 0.14 -14.63 3.57
C TYR A 142 -0.04 -16.05 3.03
N THR A 143 1.06 -16.67 2.62
CA THR A 143 1.15 -18.10 2.33
C THR A 143 2.46 -18.63 2.87
N GLY A 144 2.39 -19.73 3.64
CA GLY A 144 3.59 -20.29 4.29
C GLY A 144 4.21 -19.29 5.25
N ASP A 145 5.39 -18.82 4.92
CA ASP A 145 6.24 -17.91 5.70
C ASP A 145 6.42 -16.52 5.05
N GLN A 146 5.59 -16.17 4.06
CA GLN A 146 5.65 -14.88 3.37
C GLN A 146 4.37 -14.07 3.52
N CYS A 147 4.52 -12.77 3.79
CA CYS A 147 3.48 -11.77 3.62
C CYS A 147 3.47 -11.24 2.20
N TYR A 148 2.27 -10.94 1.69
CA TYR A 148 2.00 -10.31 0.41
C TYR A 148 1.21 -9.03 0.64
N TYR A 149 1.62 -7.94 0.01
CA TYR A 149 0.92 -6.66 0.06
C TYR A 149 0.63 -6.23 -1.37
N TYR A 150 -0.63 -6.36 -1.79
CA TYR A 150 -1.12 -5.98 -3.11
C TYR A 150 -1.58 -4.53 -3.07
N TYR A 151 -1.02 -3.66 -3.90
CA TYR A 151 -1.55 -2.32 -4.06
C TYR A 151 -2.67 -2.33 -5.10
N THR A 152 -3.91 -2.12 -4.64
CA THR A 152 -5.14 -2.33 -5.45
C THR A 152 -5.79 -1.05 -5.94
N LYS A 153 -5.38 0.11 -5.41
CA LYS A 153 -5.95 1.40 -5.76
C LYS A 153 -5.70 1.77 -7.22
N GLY A 154 -6.78 2.11 -7.92
CA GLY A 154 -6.72 2.54 -9.32
C GLY A 154 -6.46 1.41 -10.31
N ALA A 155 -6.55 0.15 -9.90
CA ALA A 155 -6.42 -1.00 -10.76
C ALA A 155 -7.79 -1.61 -11.11
N ASP A 156 -7.95 -1.99 -12.36
CA ASP A 156 -9.10 -2.72 -12.85
C ASP A 156 -8.94 -4.24 -12.64
N ILE A 157 -10.06 -4.97 -12.63
CA ILE A 157 -10.06 -6.42 -12.46
C ILE A 157 -9.26 -7.08 -13.60
N GLY A 158 -8.28 -7.91 -13.23
CA GLY A 158 -7.42 -8.64 -14.16
C GLY A 158 -6.16 -7.90 -14.59
N GLU A 159 -5.94 -6.70 -14.11
CA GLU A 159 -4.67 -5.97 -14.30
C GLU A 159 -3.54 -6.55 -13.43
N GLU A 160 -2.30 -6.26 -13.82
CA GLU A 160 -1.14 -6.49 -12.98
C GLU A 160 -1.06 -5.45 -11.87
N LEU A 161 -0.80 -5.90 -10.64
CA LEU A 161 -0.68 -5.06 -9.45
C LEU A 161 0.78 -4.96 -8.99
N PRO A 162 1.20 -3.82 -8.44
CA PRO A 162 2.40 -3.77 -7.62
C PRO A 162 2.22 -4.63 -6.36
N ILE A 163 3.15 -5.52 -6.10
CA ILE A 163 3.12 -6.44 -4.97
C ILE A 163 4.46 -6.38 -4.24
N LEU A 164 4.39 -6.24 -2.92
CA LEU A 164 5.53 -6.44 -2.03
C LEU A 164 5.40 -7.80 -1.35
N TYR A 165 6.44 -8.60 -1.47
CA TYR A 165 6.64 -9.83 -0.72
C TYR A 165 7.60 -9.55 0.43
N TYR A 166 7.26 -10.03 1.61
CA TYR A 166 8.10 -9.95 2.79
C TYR A 166 8.18 -11.31 3.48
N ASN A 167 9.38 -11.81 3.66
CA ASN A 167 9.65 -13.01 4.45
C ASN A 167 10.20 -12.60 5.83
N PRO A 168 9.43 -12.73 6.91
CA PRO A 168 9.88 -12.32 8.23
C PRO A 168 10.95 -13.23 8.83
N VAL A 169 11.15 -14.45 8.31
CA VAL A 169 12.22 -15.36 8.79
C VAL A 169 13.56 -14.98 8.19
N SER A 170 13.62 -14.64 6.91
CA SER A 170 14.87 -14.21 6.25
C SER A 170 15.10 -12.70 6.28
N GLY A 171 14.05 -11.90 6.51
CA GLY A 171 14.10 -10.45 6.37
C GLY A 171 14.11 -9.96 4.92
N GLU A 172 13.91 -10.85 3.95
CA GLU A 172 13.98 -10.53 2.54
C GLU A 172 12.71 -9.89 2.01
N PHE A 173 12.90 -8.93 1.09
CA PHE A 173 11.85 -8.27 0.34
C PHE A 173 11.99 -8.55 -1.15
N THR A 174 10.85 -8.73 -1.81
CA THR A 174 10.79 -8.82 -3.27
C THR A 174 9.63 -7.97 -3.76
N LYS A 175 9.90 -7.06 -4.70
CA LYS A 175 8.87 -6.27 -5.38
C LYS A 175 8.62 -6.83 -6.77
N LYS A 176 7.37 -6.99 -7.13
CA LYS A 176 6.94 -7.44 -8.45
C LYS A 176 5.71 -6.67 -8.90
N THR A 177 5.49 -6.68 -10.21
CA THR A 177 4.22 -6.27 -10.82
C THR A 177 3.70 -7.49 -11.57
N GLU A 178 2.67 -8.10 -11.02
CA GLU A 178 2.10 -9.33 -11.57
C GLU A 178 0.60 -9.44 -11.21
N ARG A 179 -0.08 -10.38 -11.84
CA ARG A 179 -1.48 -10.65 -11.49
C ARG A 179 -1.54 -11.38 -10.16
N PRO A 180 -2.42 -10.94 -9.23
CA PRO A 180 -2.62 -11.64 -7.98
C PRO A 180 -3.07 -13.07 -8.22
N PHE A 181 -2.68 -13.96 -7.32
CA PHE A 181 -3.19 -15.33 -7.32
C PHE A 181 -4.69 -15.30 -7.01
N GLU A 182 -5.51 -15.89 -7.89
CA GLU A 182 -6.94 -16.11 -7.68
C GLU A 182 -7.19 -17.37 -6.84
#